data_c17207c830b42be1edb4328aceaee63d
#
_entry.id   c17207c830b42be1edb4328aceaee63d
#
_cell.length_a   1.000
_cell.length_b   1.000
_cell.length_c   1.000
_cell.angle_alpha   90.00
_cell.angle_beta   90.00
_cell.angle_gamma   90.00
#
_symmetry.space_group_name_H-M   'P 1'
#
loop_
_entity.id
_entity.type
_entity.pdbx_description
1 polymer ?
#
loop_
_entity_poly.entity_id
_entity_poly.type
_entity_poly.pdbx_seq_one_letter_code
_entity_poly.pdbx_strand_id
1 'polypeptide(L)'
;MNAGPRTRLIESAIELVREQGVHGAGLAALLERGNASRNSLYQHFPSGKGELMVAATEVAGARMSALLDRITAAGAPRQWPAALTGWWRKNLERSAFGAGCPIVGAALAESEPEVQAAAAAAFTEWTGRIAKALADQGIPAAQARSYASFAISALEGAIVQARALKSTEPLDAVETQLTALLAQVRPATPVNPVLTDADEAHRLGR
;
A
#
# COMPACT_ATOMS: atom_id res chain seq x y z
N MET A 1 22.78 -16.49 -3.49
CA MET A 1 23.42 -15.44 -4.33
C MET A 1 23.45 -14.16 -3.52
N ASN A 2 24.63 -13.56 -3.29
CA ASN A 2 24.72 -12.26 -2.59
C ASN A 2 24.13 -11.16 -3.48
N ALA A 3 23.21 -10.38 -2.93
CA ALA A 3 22.63 -9.22 -3.63
C ALA A 3 23.73 -8.22 -4.06
N GLY A 4 23.62 -7.68 -5.28
CA GLY A 4 24.58 -6.68 -5.78
C GLY A 4 24.58 -5.39 -4.95
N PRO A 5 25.60 -4.55 -5.08
CA PRO A 5 25.73 -3.32 -4.28
C PRO A 5 24.52 -2.38 -4.39
N ARG A 6 23.95 -2.21 -5.59
CA ARG A 6 22.75 -1.41 -5.82
C ARG A 6 21.58 -1.90 -4.98
N THR A 7 21.32 -3.21 -5.00
CA THR A 7 20.23 -3.81 -4.23
C THR A 7 20.45 -3.64 -2.74
N ARG A 8 21.66 -3.87 -2.23
CA ARG A 8 21.96 -3.68 -0.79
C ARG A 8 21.75 -2.25 -0.33
N LEU A 9 22.11 -1.26 -1.15
CA LEU A 9 21.86 0.15 -0.86
C LEU A 9 20.36 0.46 -0.78
N ILE A 10 19.57 -0.06 -1.72
CA ILE A 10 18.10 0.10 -1.72
C ILE A 10 17.49 -0.55 -0.47
N GLU A 11 17.88 -1.79 -0.12
CA GLU A 11 17.38 -2.45 1.10
C GLU A 11 17.73 -1.66 2.35
N SER A 12 18.97 -1.19 2.44
CA SER A 12 19.43 -0.35 3.55
C SER A 12 18.59 0.92 3.68
N ALA A 13 18.28 1.57 2.56
CA ALA A 13 17.45 2.77 2.54
C ALA A 13 16.02 2.47 2.98
N ILE A 14 15.40 1.39 2.47
CA ILE A 14 14.05 0.99 2.87
C ILE A 14 13.99 0.75 4.39
N GLU A 15 14.93 -0.01 4.94
CA GLU A 15 14.91 -0.32 6.38
C GLU A 15 15.15 0.93 7.24
N LEU A 16 16.08 1.81 6.87
CA LEU A 16 16.32 3.05 7.61
C LEU A 16 15.12 4.00 7.55
N VAL A 17 14.45 4.12 6.39
CA VAL A 17 13.25 4.94 6.26
C VAL A 17 12.09 4.37 7.10
N ARG A 18 11.95 3.06 7.17
CA ARG A 18 10.96 2.40 8.04
C ARG A 18 11.18 2.70 9.52
N GLU A 19 12.44 2.77 9.94
CA GLU A 19 12.84 3.00 11.34
C GLU A 19 12.79 4.48 11.73
N GLN A 20 13.35 5.36 10.90
CA GLN A 20 13.73 6.73 11.26
C GLN A 20 13.15 7.81 10.33
N GLY A 21 12.44 7.42 9.26
CA GLY A 21 12.02 8.32 8.19
C GLY A 21 13.19 8.74 7.28
N VAL A 22 12.87 9.52 6.22
CA VAL A 22 13.85 9.93 5.20
C VAL A 22 14.95 10.83 5.80
N HIS A 23 14.57 11.75 6.70
CA HIS A 23 15.51 12.67 7.32
C HIS A 23 16.48 11.96 8.29
N GLY A 24 15.97 10.99 9.06
CA GLY A 24 16.77 10.21 9.98
C GLY A 24 17.71 9.20 9.30
N ALA A 25 17.43 8.81 8.06
CA ALA A 25 18.26 7.90 7.27
C ALA A 25 19.54 8.60 6.78
N GLY A 26 20.52 8.74 7.67
CA GLY A 26 21.81 9.40 7.38
C GLY A 26 22.67 8.62 6.38
N LEU A 27 23.48 9.32 5.57
CA LEU A 27 24.34 8.70 4.55
C LEU A 27 25.30 7.66 5.13
N ALA A 28 25.92 7.95 6.28
CA ALA A 28 26.84 7.01 6.94
C ALA A 28 26.15 5.68 7.29
N ALA A 29 24.98 5.75 7.91
CA ALA A 29 24.18 4.56 8.27
C ALA A 29 23.71 3.77 7.04
N LEU A 30 23.36 4.47 5.94
CA LEU A 30 23.02 3.84 4.67
C LEU A 30 24.17 3.02 4.10
N LEU A 31 25.37 3.60 4.08
CA LEU A 31 26.57 2.94 3.55
C LEU A 31 27.01 1.77 4.43
N GLU A 32 27.00 1.95 5.75
CA GLU A 32 27.36 0.93 6.72
C GLU A 32 26.41 -0.27 6.62
N ARG A 33 25.08 -0.06 6.72
CA ARG A 33 24.07 -1.12 6.65
C ARG A 33 24.07 -1.82 5.27
N GLY A 34 24.28 -1.06 4.20
CA GLY A 34 24.36 -1.58 2.83
C GLY A 34 25.67 -2.26 2.50
N ASN A 35 26.64 -2.25 3.43
CA ASN A 35 28.02 -2.68 3.19
C ASN A 35 28.52 -2.15 1.84
N ALA A 36 28.50 -0.82 1.68
CA ALA A 36 28.82 -0.12 0.46
C ALA A 36 29.73 1.09 0.73
N SER A 37 30.60 1.41 -0.22
CA SER A 37 31.41 2.63 -0.17
C SER A 37 30.65 3.83 -0.76
N ARG A 38 31.13 5.06 -0.47
CA ARG A 38 30.63 6.26 -1.14
C ARG A 38 30.81 6.18 -2.66
N ASN A 39 31.92 5.65 -3.14
CA ASN A 39 32.16 5.46 -4.57
C ASN A 39 31.10 4.53 -5.18
N SER A 40 30.77 3.43 -4.51
CA SER A 40 29.71 2.51 -4.95
C SER A 40 28.34 3.19 -4.99
N LEU A 41 28.02 4.05 -4.02
CA LEU A 41 26.79 4.83 -4.05
C LEU A 41 26.71 5.67 -5.32
N TYR A 42 27.71 6.52 -5.59
CA TYR A 42 27.69 7.42 -6.75
C TYR A 42 27.81 6.71 -8.09
N GLN A 43 28.37 5.50 -8.14
CA GLN A 43 28.30 4.64 -9.33
C GLN A 43 26.89 4.19 -9.67
N HIS A 44 26.05 3.91 -8.67
CA HIS A 44 24.70 3.40 -8.86
C HIS A 44 23.61 4.47 -8.77
N PHE A 45 23.91 5.57 -8.11
CA PHE A 45 23.02 6.71 -7.87
C PHE A 45 23.85 8.00 -8.03
N PRO A 46 24.07 8.47 -9.26
CA PRO A 46 24.90 9.64 -9.55
C PRO A 46 24.46 10.90 -8.83
N SER A 47 23.17 11.11 -8.64
CA SER A 47 22.59 12.23 -7.87
C SER A 47 22.66 12.00 -6.34
N GLY A 48 23.22 10.89 -5.89
CA GLY A 48 23.51 10.62 -4.49
C GLY A 48 22.32 10.09 -3.69
N LYS A 49 22.19 10.56 -2.42
CA LYS A 49 21.21 10.05 -1.46
C LYS A 49 19.76 10.24 -1.94
N GLY A 50 19.42 11.40 -2.53
CA GLY A 50 18.05 11.68 -2.99
C GLY A 50 17.58 10.64 -4.00
N GLU A 51 18.41 10.36 -5.03
CA GLU A 51 18.11 9.34 -6.04
C GLU A 51 17.95 7.93 -5.43
N LEU A 52 18.81 7.58 -4.46
CA LEU A 52 18.68 6.32 -3.72
C LEU A 52 17.35 6.26 -2.96
N MET A 53 16.92 7.36 -2.32
CA MET A 53 15.66 7.42 -1.58
C MET A 53 14.45 7.28 -2.49
N VAL A 54 14.45 7.90 -3.67
CA VAL A 54 13.41 7.73 -4.70
C VAL A 54 13.33 6.25 -5.10
N ALA A 55 14.46 5.65 -5.51
CA ALA A 55 14.51 4.25 -5.91
C ALA A 55 14.06 3.28 -4.78
N ALA A 56 14.41 3.58 -3.52
CA ALA A 56 13.97 2.81 -2.37
C ALA A 56 12.46 2.91 -2.15
N THR A 57 11.89 4.11 -2.31
CA THR A 57 10.45 4.36 -2.19
C THR A 57 9.68 3.62 -3.29
N GLU A 58 10.14 3.67 -4.53
CA GLU A 58 9.54 2.95 -5.66
C GLU A 58 9.57 1.43 -5.44
N VAL A 59 10.71 0.86 -5.01
CA VAL A 59 10.83 -0.57 -4.73
C VAL A 59 9.93 -0.98 -3.58
N ALA A 60 9.84 -0.19 -2.51
CA ALA A 60 8.94 -0.46 -1.39
C ALA A 60 7.48 -0.40 -1.82
N GLY A 61 7.09 0.60 -2.62
CA GLY A 61 5.77 0.74 -3.21
C GLY A 61 5.39 -0.47 -4.04
N ALA A 62 6.26 -0.88 -4.97
CA ALA A 62 6.04 -2.04 -5.84
C ALA A 62 5.88 -3.36 -5.06
N ARG A 63 6.63 -3.55 -3.96
CA ARG A 63 6.49 -4.73 -3.08
C ARG A 63 5.12 -4.80 -2.41
N MET A 64 4.61 -3.66 -1.94
CA MET A 64 3.25 -3.60 -1.38
C MET A 64 2.21 -3.82 -2.46
N SER A 65 2.37 -3.25 -3.67
CA SER A 65 1.51 -3.52 -4.82
C SER A 65 1.41 -5.02 -5.11
N ALA A 66 2.54 -5.72 -5.15
CA ALA A 66 2.57 -7.17 -5.35
C ALA A 66 1.93 -7.96 -4.20
N LEU A 67 2.01 -7.46 -2.96
CA LEU A 67 1.30 -8.05 -1.82
C LEU A 67 -0.22 -7.87 -1.96
N LEU A 68 -0.68 -6.68 -2.32
CA LEU A 68 -2.09 -6.38 -2.55
C LEU A 68 -2.67 -7.26 -3.66
N ASP A 69 -1.96 -7.42 -4.77
CA ASP A 69 -2.38 -8.32 -5.85
C ASP A 69 -2.57 -9.76 -5.37
N ARG A 70 -1.62 -10.28 -4.57
CA ARG A 70 -1.75 -11.63 -3.99
C ARG A 70 -2.94 -11.75 -3.04
N ILE A 71 -3.16 -10.76 -2.18
CA ILE A 71 -4.26 -10.76 -1.22
C ILE A 71 -5.60 -10.71 -1.97
N THR A 72 -5.73 -9.84 -2.96
CA THR A 72 -6.98 -9.67 -3.71
C THR A 72 -7.30 -10.84 -4.63
N ALA A 73 -6.27 -11.56 -5.10
CA ALA A 73 -6.45 -12.77 -5.90
C ALA A 73 -6.75 -14.03 -5.06
N ALA A 74 -6.37 -14.06 -3.77
CA ALA A 74 -6.42 -15.28 -2.96
C ALA A 74 -7.76 -15.54 -2.25
N GLY A 75 -8.69 -14.57 -2.23
CA GLY A 75 -9.92 -14.74 -1.46
C GLY A 75 -10.99 -13.67 -1.70
N ALA A 76 -12.12 -13.85 -1.04
CA ALA A 76 -13.22 -12.88 -1.10
C ALA A 76 -12.85 -11.55 -0.42
N PRO A 77 -13.42 -10.41 -0.85
CA PRO A 77 -13.08 -9.08 -0.33
C PRO A 77 -13.11 -8.99 1.20
N ARG A 78 -14.04 -9.64 1.87
CA ARG A 78 -14.14 -9.67 3.35
C ARG A 78 -12.93 -10.27 4.06
N GLN A 79 -12.07 -11.01 3.36
CA GLN A 79 -10.88 -11.64 3.91
C GLN A 79 -9.62 -10.77 3.74
N TRP A 80 -9.65 -9.76 2.88
CA TRP A 80 -8.49 -8.91 2.58
C TRP A 80 -8.01 -8.09 3.78
N PRO A 81 -8.91 -7.50 4.62
CA PRO A 81 -8.46 -6.80 5.82
C PRO A 81 -7.63 -7.69 6.73
N ALA A 82 -8.09 -8.89 7.06
CA ALA A 82 -7.39 -9.83 7.93
C ALA A 82 -6.02 -10.27 7.35
N ALA A 83 -5.96 -10.50 6.03
CA ALA A 83 -4.71 -10.85 5.36
C ALA A 83 -3.68 -9.71 5.44
N LEU A 84 -4.12 -8.47 5.23
CA LEU A 84 -3.24 -7.30 5.19
C LEU A 84 -2.81 -6.87 6.61
N THR A 85 -3.72 -6.81 7.57
CA THR A 85 -3.39 -6.51 8.97
C THR A 85 -2.53 -7.60 9.58
N GLY A 86 -2.79 -8.88 9.26
CA GLY A 86 -1.97 -10.01 9.70
C GLY A 86 -0.54 -9.94 9.16
N TRP A 87 -0.33 -9.48 7.92
CA TRP A 87 1.00 -9.24 7.39
C TRP A 87 1.71 -8.11 8.14
N TRP A 88 1.03 -6.99 8.41
CA TRP A 88 1.58 -5.87 9.16
C TRP A 88 1.88 -6.21 10.62
N ARG A 89 1.00 -6.96 11.30
CA ARG A 89 1.21 -7.46 12.66
C ARG A 89 2.55 -8.18 12.77
N LYS A 90 2.79 -9.17 11.91
CA LYS A 90 4.05 -9.92 11.87
C LYS A 90 5.28 -9.02 11.62
N ASN A 91 5.17 -7.99 10.78
CA ASN A 91 6.27 -7.08 10.51
C ASN A 91 6.57 -6.16 11.69
N LEU A 92 5.56 -5.64 12.36
CA LEU A 92 5.69 -4.80 13.55
C LEU A 92 6.30 -5.59 14.70
N GLU A 93 5.78 -6.77 15.00
CA GLU A 93 6.30 -7.66 16.06
C GLU A 93 7.76 -8.05 15.81
N ARG A 94 8.11 -8.44 14.57
CA ARG A 94 9.47 -8.80 14.20
C ARG A 94 10.47 -7.68 14.42
N SER A 95 10.07 -6.43 14.24
CA SER A 95 10.89 -5.24 14.48
C SER A 95 10.76 -4.70 15.91
N ALA A 96 10.08 -5.41 16.83
CA ALA A 96 9.68 -4.88 18.14
C ALA A 96 9.04 -3.49 18.02
N PHE A 97 8.17 -3.30 17.02
CA PHE A 97 7.50 -2.05 16.66
C PHE A 97 8.46 -0.88 16.30
N GLY A 98 9.70 -1.20 15.99
CA GLY A 98 10.71 -0.19 15.61
C GLY A 98 10.56 0.32 14.16
N ALA A 99 9.98 -0.49 13.27
CA ALA A 99 9.89 -0.18 11.84
C ALA A 99 8.43 -0.10 11.37
N GLY A 100 8.08 0.95 10.62
CA GLY A 100 6.75 1.18 10.06
C GLY A 100 6.69 1.08 8.55
N CYS A 101 5.70 1.77 7.96
CA CYS A 101 5.57 1.90 6.51
C CYS A 101 6.61 2.88 5.95
N PRO A 102 7.48 2.47 5.02
CA PRO A 102 8.45 3.38 4.42
C PRO A 102 7.79 4.45 3.56
N ILE A 103 6.62 4.17 2.98
CA ILE A 103 5.89 5.12 2.13
C ILE A 103 5.32 6.28 2.96
N VAL A 104 4.87 6.03 4.19
CA VAL A 104 4.51 7.12 5.12
C VAL A 104 5.72 7.97 5.45
N GLY A 105 6.88 7.35 5.73
CA GLY A 105 8.12 8.09 5.98
C GLY A 105 8.56 8.95 4.78
N ALA A 106 8.37 8.44 3.57
CA ALA A 106 8.65 9.17 2.33
C ALA A 106 7.64 10.29 2.06
N ALA A 107 6.36 10.07 2.33
CA ALA A 107 5.30 11.06 2.14
C ALA A 107 5.46 12.31 3.04
N LEU A 108 6.11 12.16 4.19
CA LEU A 108 6.37 13.24 5.14
C LEU A 108 7.73 13.95 4.89
N ALA A 109 8.43 13.62 3.82
CA ALA A 109 9.73 14.19 3.49
C ALA A 109 9.62 15.49 2.67
N GLU A 110 9.08 16.55 3.27
CA GLU A 110 8.81 17.83 2.59
C GLU A 110 10.02 18.46 1.88
N SER A 111 11.24 18.28 2.42
CA SER A 111 12.45 18.79 1.79
C SER A 111 12.99 17.93 0.63
N GLU A 112 12.34 16.80 0.33
CA GLU A 112 12.72 15.84 -0.71
C GLU A 112 11.52 15.62 -1.66
N PRO A 113 11.18 16.61 -2.51
CA PRO A 113 9.93 16.59 -3.28
C PRO A 113 9.82 15.39 -4.23
N GLU A 114 10.92 14.89 -4.79
CA GLU A 114 10.91 13.71 -5.65
C GLU A 114 10.60 12.42 -4.87
N VAL A 115 11.08 12.31 -3.63
CA VAL A 115 10.76 11.19 -2.72
C VAL A 115 9.28 11.24 -2.33
N GLN A 116 8.77 12.44 -2.02
CA GLN A 116 7.36 12.66 -1.72
C GLN A 116 6.45 12.33 -2.92
N ALA A 117 6.86 12.71 -4.14
CA ALA A 117 6.15 12.37 -5.36
C ALA A 117 6.10 10.84 -5.61
N ALA A 118 7.20 10.13 -5.36
CA ALA A 118 7.25 8.66 -5.44
C ALA A 118 6.30 8.01 -4.42
N ALA A 119 6.20 8.55 -3.21
CA ALA A 119 5.24 8.08 -2.20
C ALA A 119 3.78 8.33 -2.61
N ALA A 120 3.49 9.50 -3.18
CA ALA A 120 2.15 9.84 -3.68
C ALA A 120 1.73 8.90 -4.83
N ALA A 121 2.66 8.56 -5.73
CA ALA A 121 2.43 7.58 -6.79
C ALA A 121 2.11 6.19 -6.21
N ALA A 122 2.84 5.74 -5.19
CA ALA A 122 2.60 4.46 -4.53
C ALA A 122 1.19 4.40 -3.88
N PHE A 123 0.79 5.43 -3.14
CA PHE A 123 -0.56 5.48 -2.55
C PHE A 123 -1.68 5.50 -3.61
N THR A 124 -1.46 6.23 -4.70
CA THR A 124 -2.40 6.28 -5.83
C THR A 124 -2.55 4.90 -6.46
N GLU A 125 -1.44 4.20 -6.67
CA GLU A 125 -1.41 2.86 -7.24
C GLU A 125 -2.12 1.85 -6.34
N TRP A 126 -1.84 1.84 -5.03
CA TRP A 126 -2.47 0.93 -4.07
C TRP A 126 -3.99 1.14 -4.00
N THR A 127 -4.41 2.41 -3.93
CA THR A 127 -5.84 2.77 -3.95
C THR A 127 -6.50 2.26 -5.24
N GLY A 128 -5.86 2.47 -6.38
CA GLY A 128 -6.35 2.01 -7.68
C GLY A 128 -6.48 0.49 -7.77
N ARG A 129 -5.50 -0.27 -7.26
CA ARG A 129 -5.51 -1.74 -7.26
C ARG A 129 -6.65 -2.31 -6.40
N ILE A 130 -6.80 -1.82 -5.17
CA ILE A 130 -7.90 -2.24 -4.29
C ILE A 130 -9.24 -1.87 -4.90
N ALA A 131 -9.39 -0.63 -5.40
CA ALA A 131 -10.63 -0.18 -6.02
C ALA A 131 -11.01 -1.01 -7.24
N LYS A 132 -10.02 -1.33 -8.10
CA LYS A 132 -10.25 -2.21 -9.25
C LYS A 132 -10.69 -3.60 -8.80
N ALA A 133 -9.99 -4.20 -7.85
CA ALA A 133 -10.33 -5.53 -7.34
C ALA A 133 -11.75 -5.57 -6.74
N LEU A 134 -12.18 -4.51 -6.04
CA LEU A 134 -13.56 -4.38 -5.53
C LEU A 134 -14.58 -4.21 -6.66
N ALA A 135 -14.26 -3.41 -7.68
CA ALA A 135 -15.12 -3.22 -8.85
C ALA A 135 -15.30 -4.53 -9.64
N ASP A 136 -14.24 -5.31 -9.77
CA ASP A 136 -14.29 -6.65 -10.40
C ASP A 136 -15.20 -7.64 -9.62
N GLN A 137 -15.49 -7.36 -8.34
CA GLN A 137 -16.48 -8.08 -7.51
C GLN A 137 -17.90 -7.46 -7.59
N GLY A 138 -18.14 -6.53 -8.52
CA GLY A 138 -19.43 -5.89 -8.73
C GLY A 138 -19.74 -4.70 -7.84
N ILE A 139 -18.78 -4.19 -7.08
CA ILE A 139 -18.96 -2.99 -6.26
C ILE A 139 -18.91 -1.75 -7.17
N PRO A 140 -19.87 -0.81 -7.05
CA PRO A 140 -19.86 0.42 -7.85
C PRO A 140 -18.52 1.17 -7.74
N ALA A 141 -17.98 1.63 -8.87
CA ALA A 141 -16.61 2.17 -8.96
C ALA A 141 -16.34 3.34 -7.97
N ALA A 142 -17.31 4.23 -7.78
CA ALA A 142 -17.20 5.33 -6.81
C ALA A 142 -17.07 4.83 -5.37
N GLN A 143 -17.88 3.83 -4.99
CA GLN A 143 -17.84 3.21 -3.67
C GLN A 143 -16.56 2.40 -3.47
N ALA A 144 -16.12 1.65 -4.48
CA ALA A 144 -14.87 0.91 -4.47
C ALA A 144 -13.65 1.83 -4.23
N ARG A 145 -13.61 2.98 -4.91
CA ARG A 145 -12.55 3.98 -4.73
C ARG A 145 -12.58 4.61 -3.33
N SER A 146 -13.76 4.99 -2.84
CA SER A 146 -13.93 5.56 -1.50
C SER A 146 -13.48 4.58 -0.42
N TYR A 147 -13.91 3.32 -0.52
CA TYR A 147 -13.49 2.27 0.40
C TYR A 147 -11.97 2.06 0.36
N ALA A 148 -11.38 1.95 -0.83
CA ALA A 148 -9.95 1.72 -0.99
C ALA A 148 -9.12 2.85 -0.35
N SER A 149 -9.50 4.11 -0.58
CA SER A 149 -8.85 5.27 0.03
C SER A 149 -8.96 5.24 1.55
N PHE A 150 -10.17 4.98 2.07
CA PHE A 150 -10.38 4.86 3.51
C PHE A 150 -9.57 3.71 4.13
N ALA A 151 -9.54 2.54 3.49
CA ALA A 151 -8.83 1.37 3.98
C ALA A 151 -7.32 1.62 4.11
N ILE A 152 -6.70 2.27 3.11
CA ILE A 152 -5.29 2.64 3.17
C ILE A 152 -5.04 3.66 4.28
N SER A 153 -5.85 4.71 4.37
CA SER A 153 -5.71 5.75 5.40
C SER A 153 -5.85 5.18 6.81
N ALA A 154 -6.84 4.32 7.04
CA ALA A 154 -7.06 3.66 8.33
C ALA A 154 -5.90 2.73 8.70
N LEU A 155 -5.41 1.93 7.73
CA LEU A 155 -4.31 1.02 7.96
C LEU A 155 -3.01 1.75 8.31
N GLU A 156 -2.64 2.79 7.54
CA GLU A 156 -1.43 3.56 7.78
C GLU A 156 -1.50 4.30 9.13
N GLY A 157 -2.67 4.82 9.50
CA GLY A 157 -2.92 5.37 10.83
C GLY A 157 -2.74 4.34 11.94
N ALA A 158 -3.26 3.12 11.75
CA ALA A 158 -3.10 2.02 12.70
C ALA A 158 -1.63 1.58 12.86
N ILE A 159 -0.87 1.54 11.77
CA ILE A 159 0.57 1.22 11.82
C ILE A 159 1.34 2.27 12.64
N VAL A 160 1.04 3.55 12.45
CA VAL A 160 1.66 4.64 13.22
C VAL A 160 1.31 4.51 14.71
N GLN A 161 0.03 4.28 15.04
CA GLN A 161 -0.42 4.09 16.42
C GLN A 161 0.20 2.84 17.06
N ALA A 162 0.22 1.71 16.34
CA ALA A 162 0.80 0.46 16.82
C ALA A 162 2.28 0.63 17.18
N ARG A 163 3.04 1.38 16.38
CA ARG A 163 4.44 1.72 16.70
C ARG A 163 4.57 2.54 17.97
N ALA A 164 3.73 3.54 18.16
CA ALA A 164 3.76 4.42 19.33
C ALA A 164 3.33 3.68 20.61
N LEU A 165 2.28 2.86 20.51
CA LEU A 165 1.70 2.13 21.65
C LEU A 165 2.42 0.80 21.93
N LYS A 166 3.30 0.34 21.03
CA LYS A 166 3.93 -1.00 21.11
C LYS A 166 2.90 -2.13 21.23
N SER A 167 1.78 -1.99 20.50
CA SER A 167 0.62 -2.88 20.55
C SER A 167 0.06 -3.10 19.14
N THR A 168 -0.52 -4.26 18.88
CA THR A 168 -1.25 -4.57 17.64
C THR A 168 -2.73 -4.18 17.70
N GLU A 169 -3.23 -3.73 18.85
CA GLU A 169 -4.64 -3.36 19.06
C GLU A 169 -5.20 -2.39 18.00
N PRO A 170 -4.47 -1.34 17.53
CA PRO A 170 -4.95 -0.49 16.45
C PRO A 170 -5.19 -1.24 15.13
N LEU A 171 -4.40 -2.26 14.82
CA LEU A 171 -4.61 -3.10 13.64
C LEU A 171 -5.85 -3.99 13.80
N ASP A 172 -6.10 -4.51 14.99
CA ASP A 172 -7.27 -5.35 15.29
C ASP A 172 -8.57 -4.54 15.14
N ALA A 173 -8.56 -3.28 15.61
CA ALA A 173 -9.67 -2.36 15.43
C ALA A 173 -9.94 -2.05 13.95
N VAL A 174 -8.91 -1.76 13.17
CA VAL A 174 -9.03 -1.48 11.72
C VAL A 174 -9.51 -2.72 10.98
N GLU A 175 -9.00 -3.91 11.28
CA GLU A 175 -9.45 -5.17 10.70
C GLU A 175 -10.95 -5.37 10.90
N THR A 176 -11.42 -5.20 12.13
CA THR A 176 -12.84 -5.34 12.50
C THR A 176 -13.71 -4.38 11.70
N GLN A 177 -13.36 -3.10 11.66
CA GLN A 177 -14.17 -2.08 10.99
C GLN A 177 -14.15 -2.23 9.46
N LEU A 178 -13.02 -2.52 8.85
CA LEU A 178 -12.92 -2.72 7.41
C LEU A 178 -13.71 -3.97 6.98
N THR A 179 -13.67 -5.04 7.77
CA THR A 179 -14.45 -6.27 7.50
C THR A 179 -15.95 -5.99 7.60
N ALA A 180 -16.39 -5.25 8.62
CA ALA A 180 -17.79 -4.87 8.77
C ALA A 180 -18.28 -3.97 7.62
N LEU A 181 -17.48 -3.00 7.19
CA LEU A 181 -17.80 -2.15 6.04
C LEU A 181 -17.96 -2.97 4.75
N LEU A 182 -17.05 -3.91 4.49
CA LEU A 182 -17.14 -4.79 3.30
C LEU A 182 -18.36 -5.70 3.33
N ALA A 183 -18.81 -6.12 4.51
CA ALA A 183 -20.02 -6.93 4.63
C ALA A 183 -21.31 -6.16 4.26
N GLN A 184 -21.28 -4.83 4.36
CA GLN A 184 -22.41 -3.94 4.00
C GLN A 184 -22.41 -3.54 2.52
N VAL A 185 -21.28 -3.71 1.83
CA VAL A 185 -21.16 -3.37 0.42
C VAL A 185 -21.86 -4.43 -0.41
N ARG A 186 -22.96 -4.03 -1.08
CA ARG A 186 -23.69 -4.91 -1.99
C ARG A 186 -23.17 -4.75 -3.41
N PRO A 187 -22.99 -5.86 -4.15
CA PRO A 187 -22.82 -5.78 -5.60
C PRO A 187 -23.98 -5.01 -6.21
N ALA A 188 -23.72 -4.23 -7.26
CA ALA A 188 -24.77 -3.58 -8.02
C ALA A 188 -25.76 -4.66 -8.49
N THR A 189 -27.05 -4.48 -8.17
CA THR A 189 -28.10 -5.36 -8.73
C THR A 189 -28.04 -5.20 -10.25
N PRO A 190 -27.93 -6.28 -11.03
CA PRO A 190 -27.98 -6.16 -12.48
C PRO A 190 -29.27 -5.42 -12.84
N VAL A 191 -29.13 -4.29 -13.52
CA VAL A 191 -30.30 -3.58 -14.09
C VAL A 191 -30.87 -4.54 -15.10
N ASN A 192 -32.01 -5.15 -14.76
CA ASN A 192 -32.79 -5.93 -15.70
C ASN A 192 -33.15 -4.97 -16.85
N PRO A 193 -32.74 -5.22 -18.11
CA PRO A 193 -33.15 -4.35 -19.19
C PRO A 193 -34.66 -4.32 -19.17
N VAL A 194 -35.21 -3.12 -18.90
CA VAL A 194 -36.63 -2.87 -19.02
C VAL A 194 -37.00 -3.33 -20.43
N LEU A 195 -37.81 -4.37 -20.51
CA LEU A 195 -38.45 -4.77 -21.78
C LEU A 195 -39.09 -3.50 -22.31
N THR A 196 -38.52 -2.93 -23.34
CA THR A 196 -39.10 -1.77 -24.01
C THR A 196 -40.48 -2.18 -24.53
N ASP A 197 -41.47 -1.30 -24.33
CA ASP A 197 -42.88 -1.43 -24.74
C ASP A 197 -43.13 -1.81 -26.21
N ALA A 198 -42.13 -2.26 -26.93
CA ALA A 198 -42.23 -2.77 -28.31
C ALA A 198 -42.87 -4.16 -28.41
N ASP A 199 -42.87 -4.96 -27.35
CA ASP A 199 -43.43 -6.33 -27.37
C ASP A 199 -44.93 -6.40 -27.01
N GLU A 200 -45.50 -5.31 -26.43
CA GLU A 200 -46.91 -5.26 -26.07
C GLU A 200 -47.81 -4.92 -27.28
N ALA A 201 -47.24 -4.20 -28.27
CA ALA A 201 -47.98 -3.87 -29.50
C ALA A 201 -48.24 -5.09 -30.41
N HIS A 202 -47.50 -6.18 -30.26
CA HIS A 202 -47.63 -7.38 -31.10
C HIS A 202 -48.66 -8.40 -30.59
N ARG A 203 -49.18 -8.23 -29.35
CA ARG A 203 -50.19 -9.13 -28.77
C ARG A 203 -51.64 -8.68 -28.93
N LEU A 204 -51.88 -7.44 -29.36
CA LEU A 204 -53.24 -6.90 -29.52
C LEU A 204 -53.72 -6.81 -30.98
N GLY A 205 -53.01 -7.42 -31.92
CA GLY A 205 -53.32 -7.40 -33.35
C GLY A 205 -53.65 -8.79 -33.93
N ARG A 206 -54.43 -9.63 -33.20
CA ARG A 206 -55.11 -10.79 -33.84
C ARG A 206 -56.48 -10.96 -33.24
#